data_9b24bba2d8e8236bef4abe0adf0f102f
#
_entry.id   9b24bba2d8e8236bef4abe0adf0f102f
#
_cell.length_a   1.000
_cell.length_b   1.000
_cell.length_c   1.000
_cell.angle_alpha   90.00
_cell.angle_beta   90.00
_cell.angle_gamma   90.00
#
_symmetry.space_group_name_H-M   'P 1'
#
loop_
_entity.id
_entity.type
_entity.pdbx_description
1 polymer ?
#
loop_
_entity_poly.entity_id
_entity_poly.type
_entity_poly.pdbx_seq_one_letter_code
_entity_poly.pdbx_strand_id
1 'polypeptide(L)'
;MPTSVDTSNASASWNMAVPAAWITAGTTVSADVDPTNQIAESNKGNNHFSYGALTMATVHQWKTTLFPIHTTDGRTGTVENSNRTKTDLVDPAKRLFPVPDNVDVVVGATFNSSTTGSNPLLKSDGTNWGSVLSELLAKRTADGVTNRTYIGFVNVSYSSGVAGLGYVGAGAAIVWDVTSSGDAGSQWVLAHETGHNFGREHSPCGGASNPDPNYPYPGGTIGVPGWDVFAASNNLKPTTDTDIMGYCGNKWISDYVYKGVVTFRTGSAYDVAPNVATNGSGATTTSGLLVWGRMEGGRMILEPAFRVTTEVSATEAGPYTWEAKDASGRVLAYMPFQMYAVADLENQEPQHFAFIVPMDAATIDALDMFRVVKGESELALQKAKPALQTQQAMNVFRVVDLGGRRAEVHWDASAHPVLMLRDATTGEVRGFLRGGDATIEDAPDNLELQLSDGVRSRVVVRSRLSLE
;
A
#
# COMPACT_ATOMS: atom_id res chain seq x y z
N MET A 1 7.51 9.19 47.98
CA MET A 1 7.77 8.32 46.81
C MET A 1 6.85 7.13 46.88
N PRO A 2 6.32 6.65 45.77
CA PRO A 2 5.54 5.41 45.79
C PRO A 2 6.43 4.26 46.25
N THR A 3 5.89 3.39 47.06
CA THR A 3 6.58 2.21 47.60
C THR A 3 6.56 1.02 46.61
N SER A 4 5.86 1.16 45.48
CA SER A 4 5.78 0.18 44.42
C SER A 4 5.81 0.90 43.07
N VAL A 5 6.38 0.24 42.06
CA VAL A 5 6.34 0.74 40.67
C VAL A 5 4.92 0.65 40.17
N ASP A 6 4.38 1.77 39.70
CA ASP A 6 3.11 1.84 39.01
C ASP A 6 3.35 2.25 37.54
N THR A 7 3.38 1.27 36.67
CA THR A 7 3.61 1.46 35.22
C THR A 7 2.39 2.03 34.49
N SER A 8 1.27 2.22 35.20
CA SER A 8 0.06 2.86 34.67
C SER A 8 -0.03 4.36 34.99
N ASN A 9 0.90 4.87 35.81
CA ASN A 9 0.85 6.24 36.32
C ASN A 9 2.19 6.97 36.18
N ALA A 10 2.35 7.78 35.15
CA ALA A 10 3.57 8.53 34.89
C ALA A 10 3.94 9.50 36.05
N SER A 11 2.97 9.99 36.83
CA SER A 11 3.22 10.86 37.96
C SER A 11 3.82 10.12 39.18
N ALA A 12 3.79 8.79 39.16
CA ALA A 12 4.45 7.92 40.17
C ALA A 12 5.91 7.64 39.83
N SER A 13 6.46 8.26 38.79
CA SER A 13 7.85 8.09 38.35
C SER A 13 8.50 9.44 38.06
N TRP A 14 9.83 9.46 38.02
CA TRP A 14 10.56 10.61 37.53
C TRP A 14 10.72 10.52 36.04
N ASN A 15 10.30 11.59 35.34
CA ASN A 15 10.37 11.70 33.89
C ASN A 15 11.35 12.81 33.55
N MET A 16 12.35 12.51 32.71
CA MET A 16 13.33 13.46 32.26
C MET A 16 13.38 13.47 30.72
N ALA A 17 13.21 14.63 30.14
CA ALA A 17 13.45 14.79 28.70
C ALA A 17 14.95 14.74 28.41
N VAL A 18 15.36 13.83 27.54
CA VAL A 18 16.74 13.71 27.08
C VAL A 18 16.85 14.33 25.68
N PRO A 19 17.76 15.30 25.45
CA PRO A 19 17.96 15.87 24.12
C PRO A 19 18.31 14.79 23.10
N ALA A 20 17.69 14.79 21.93
CA ALA A 20 17.91 13.79 20.89
C ALA A 20 19.40 13.71 20.47
N ALA A 21 20.12 14.83 20.52
CA ALA A 21 21.57 14.88 20.22
C ALA A 21 22.44 14.05 21.18
N TRP A 22 21.93 13.67 22.35
CA TRP A 22 22.65 12.82 23.31
C TRP A 22 22.40 11.33 23.06
N ILE A 23 21.39 11.00 22.25
CA ILE A 23 21.00 9.63 21.94
C ILE A 23 21.73 9.18 20.68
N THR A 24 22.91 8.60 20.86
CA THR A 24 23.77 8.12 19.77
C THR A 24 24.16 6.65 20.01
N ALA A 25 24.70 5.99 18.99
CA ALA A 25 25.19 4.62 19.13
C ALA A 25 26.27 4.55 20.23
N GLY A 26 26.16 3.58 21.11
CA GLY A 26 27.08 3.40 22.25
C GLY A 26 26.74 4.25 23.48
N THR A 27 25.74 5.16 23.43
CA THR A 27 25.30 5.88 24.62
C THR A 27 24.79 4.89 25.68
N THR A 28 25.25 5.04 26.91
CA THR A 28 24.74 4.33 28.08
C THR A 28 23.89 5.26 28.92
N VAL A 29 22.82 4.73 29.51
CA VAL A 29 21.95 5.47 30.43
C VAL A 29 22.13 4.87 31.82
N SER A 30 22.48 5.71 32.79
CA SER A 30 22.54 5.28 34.20
C SER A 30 21.72 6.22 35.07
N ALA A 31 21.21 5.67 36.16
CA ALA A 31 20.49 6.42 37.18
C ALA A 31 21.01 6.01 38.56
N ASP A 32 21.37 7.00 39.36
CA ASP A 32 21.79 6.82 40.73
C ASP A 32 20.80 7.47 41.68
N VAL A 33 20.27 6.70 42.62
CA VAL A 33 19.43 7.18 43.70
C VAL A 33 20.32 7.45 44.91
N ASP A 34 20.16 8.63 45.54
CA ASP A 34 20.98 9.06 46.66
C ASP A 34 22.50 8.90 46.42
N PRO A 35 23.07 9.51 45.35
CA PRO A 35 24.46 9.32 44.95
C PRO A 35 25.48 9.79 46.04
N THR A 36 25.01 10.60 46.98
CA THR A 36 25.80 11.12 48.10
C THR A 36 25.64 10.36 49.40
N ASN A 37 24.82 9.27 49.41
CA ASN A 37 24.56 8.42 50.58
C ASN A 37 24.00 9.16 51.77
N GLN A 38 23.12 10.15 51.57
CA GLN A 38 22.51 10.93 52.63
C GLN A 38 21.31 10.24 53.30
N ILE A 39 20.65 9.31 52.60
CA ILE A 39 19.48 8.59 53.07
C ILE A 39 19.92 7.28 53.71
N ALA A 40 19.55 7.06 54.96
CA ALA A 40 19.81 5.79 55.62
C ALA A 40 18.88 4.70 55.06
N GLU A 41 19.46 3.62 54.57
CA GLU A 41 18.72 2.48 54.04
C GLU A 41 19.48 1.16 54.25
N SER A 42 18.72 0.07 54.20
CA SER A 42 19.27 -1.26 54.48
C SER A 42 20.09 -1.87 53.36
N ASN A 43 19.92 -1.39 52.12
CA ASN A 43 20.64 -1.90 50.94
C ASN A 43 21.01 -0.75 49.99
N LYS A 44 22.23 -0.39 49.96
CA LYS A 44 22.81 0.62 49.04
C LYS A 44 23.15 0.04 47.64
N GLY A 45 23.14 -1.28 47.48
CA GLY A 45 23.53 -1.94 46.23
C GLY A 45 22.46 -1.87 45.13
N ASN A 46 21.26 -1.41 45.46
CA ASN A 46 20.16 -1.22 44.48
C ASN A 46 19.95 0.25 44.07
N ASN A 47 20.85 1.15 44.48
CA ASN A 47 20.76 2.57 44.19
C ASN A 47 21.32 2.94 42.81
N HIS A 48 22.02 2.04 42.14
CA HIS A 48 22.55 2.23 40.82
C HIS A 48 21.80 1.36 39.79
N PHE A 49 21.38 1.97 38.69
CA PHE A 49 20.87 1.28 37.52
C PHE A 49 21.67 1.73 36.29
N SER A 50 22.04 0.79 35.44
CA SER A 50 22.66 1.08 34.14
C SER A 50 21.98 0.29 33.05
N TYR A 51 21.56 0.99 32.01
CA TYR A 51 21.13 0.39 30.75
C TYR A 51 22.32 0.33 29.80
N GLY A 52 22.52 -0.81 29.17
CA GLY A 52 23.66 -1.04 28.28
C GLY A 52 23.72 -0.07 27.10
N ALA A 53 24.80 -0.17 26.33
CA ALA A 53 24.99 0.69 25.16
C ALA A 53 23.83 0.62 24.15
N LEU A 54 23.32 1.79 23.79
CA LEU A 54 22.23 1.89 22.80
C LEU A 54 22.72 1.44 21.43
N THR A 55 21.95 0.58 20.79
CA THR A 55 22.11 0.22 19.38
C THR A 55 21.16 1.06 18.55
N MET A 56 21.67 1.73 17.53
CA MET A 56 20.90 2.59 16.65
C MET A 56 20.59 1.85 15.35
N ALA A 57 19.33 1.89 14.94
CA ALA A 57 18.91 1.43 13.62
C ALA A 57 18.63 2.64 12.72
N THR A 58 19.09 2.59 11.48
CA THR A 58 18.74 3.60 10.47
C THR A 58 17.55 3.12 9.69
N VAL A 59 16.45 3.88 9.73
CA VAL A 59 15.27 3.66 8.91
C VAL A 59 15.15 4.75 7.86
N HIS A 60 14.64 4.39 6.69
CA HIS A 60 14.44 5.36 5.61
C HIS A 60 13.25 6.27 5.91
N GLN A 61 13.23 7.45 5.27
CA GLN A 61 12.07 8.33 5.31
C GLN A 61 10.84 7.59 4.77
N TRP A 62 9.73 7.62 5.52
CA TRP A 62 8.48 7.12 4.99
C TRP A 62 7.90 8.12 3.99
N LYS A 63 7.66 7.65 2.78
CA LYS A 63 7.06 8.39 1.69
C LYS A 63 5.73 7.75 1.33
N THR A 64 4.68 8.54 1.22
CA THR A 64 3.35 8.05 0.87
C THR A 64 2.62 9.02 -0.05
N THR A 65 1.83 8.48 -0.97
CA THR A 65 0.87 9.25 -1.77
C THR A 65 -0.53 8.77 -1.46
N LEU A 66 -1.40 9.70 -1.11
CA LEU A 66 -2.80 9.47 -0.76
C LEU A 66 -3.67 9.83 -1.97
N PHE A 67 -4.45 8.88 -2.48
CA PHE A 67 -5.25 9.07 -3.70
C PHE A 67 -6.74 9.08 -3.39
N PRO A 68 -7.51 10.11 -3.84
CA PRO A 68 -8.94 9.96 -3.99
C PRO A 68 -9.23 8.83 -4.99
N ILE A 69 -10.06 7.86 -4.62
CA ILE A 69 -10.50 6.79 -5.53
C ILE A 69 -11.90 7.09 -6.02
N HIS A 70 -12.06 7.19 -7.34
CA HIS A 70 -13.37 7.24 -7.99
C HIS A 70 -13.81 5.83 -8.38
N THR A 71 -15.02 5.45 -8.01
CA THR A 71 -15.60 4.14 -8.29
C THR A 71 -16.76 4.26 -9.28
N THR A 72 -17.06 3.20 -10.02
CA THR A 72 -18.02 3.21 -11.14
C THR A 72 -19.46 3.47 -10.71
N ASP A 73 -19.78 3.46 -9.43
CA ASP A 73 -21.05 3.91 -8.86
C ASP A 73 -21.12 5.43 -8.61
N GLY A 74 -20.13 6.19 -9.09
CA GLY A 74 -20.10 7.63 -9.03
C GLY A 74 -19.60 8.22 -7.71
N ARG A 75 -19.06 7.40 -6.80
CA ARG A 75 -18.49 7.86 -5.53
C ARG A 75 -17.03 8.20 -5.71
N THR A 76 -16.59 9.26 -5.05
CA THR A 76 -15.17 9.61 -4.98
C THR A 76 -14.78 9.77 -3.52
N GLY A 77 -13.69 9.13 -3.13
CA GLY A 77 -13.11 9.27 -1.80
C GLY A 77 -12.48 10.64 -1.61
N THR A 78 -12.40 11.08 -0.38
CA THR A 78 -11.85 12.39 0.00
C THR A 78 -10.60 12.19 0.85
N VAL A 79 -9.48 12.78 0.44
CA VAL A 79 -8.25 12.79 1.25
C VAL A 79 -8.28 13.98 2.21
N GLU A 80 -8.34 15.19 1.69
CA GLU A 80 -8.35 16.43 2.50
C GLU A 80 -9.71 17.12 2.43
N ASN A 81 -10.10 17.76 3.52
CA ASN A 81 -11.29 18.62 3.60
C ASN A 81 -11.07 19.74 4.63
N SER A 82 -12.10 20.53 4.92
CA SER A 82 -11.99 21.65 5.89
C SER A 82 -11.58 21.23 7.31
N ASN A 83 -11.73 19.96 7.67
CA ASN A 83 -11.50 19.45 9.03
C ASN A 83 -10.34 18.42 9.10
N ARG A 84 -9.75 18.08 7.98
CA ARG A 84 -8.73 17.01 7.90
C ARG A 84 -7.73 17.32 6.80
N THR A 85 -6.46 17.38 7.16
CA THR A 85 -5.33 17.49 6.24
C THR A 85 -4.64 16.15 6.02
N LYS A 86 -3.82 16.03 4.99
CA LYS A 86 -2.95 14.86 4.76
C LYS A 86 -2.02 14.57 5.94
N THR A 87 -1.60 15.61 6.66
CA THR A 87 -0.73 15.48 7.83
C THR A 87 -1.47 14.83 9.00
N ASP A 88 -2.74 15.22 9.22
CA ASP A 88 -3.58 14.59 10.24
C ASP A 88 -3.79 13.09 9.96
N LEU A 89 -3.91 12.72 8.69
CA LEU A 89 -4.11 11.34 8.28
C LEU A 89 -2.92 10.43 8.61
N VAL A 90 -1.70 10.92 8.51
CA VAL A 90 -0.49 10.13 8.78
C VAL A 90 -0.01 10.25 10.23
N ASP A 91 -0.59 11.14 11.05
CA ASP A 91 -0.13 11.40 12.42
C ASP A 91 -0.16 10.14 13.32
N PRO A 92 -1.23 9.31 13.36
CA PRO A 92 -1.19 8.09 14.16
C PRO A 92 -0.07 7.13 13.74
N ALA A 93 0.12 6.91 12.44
CA ALA A 93 1.21 6.04 11.95
C ALA A 93 2.59 6.59 12.34
N LYS A 94 2.78 7.91 12.26
CA LYS A 94 4.01 8.58 12.69
C LYS A 94 4.28 8.41 14.19
N ARG A 95 3.23 8.40 15.03
CA ARG A 95 3.36 8.19 16.47
C ARG A 95 3.68 6.76 16.85
N LEU A 96 3.18 5.81 16.06
CA LEU A 96 3.23 4.39 16.37
C LEU A 96 4.47 3.71 15.80
N PHE A 97 4.83 4.02 14.56
CA PHE A 97 5.87 3.29 13.84
C PHE A 97 7.23 4.00 13.89
N PRO A 98 8.33 3.24 13.73
CA PRO A 98 9.69 3.80 13.64
C PRO A 98 9.88 4.51 12.29
N VAL A 99 9.27 5.68 12.16
CA VAL A 99 9.38 6.56 10.99
C VAL A 99 9.92 7.92 11.43
N PRO A 100 10.69 8.62 10.57
CA PRO A 100 11.13 9.99 10.86
C PRO A 100 9.95 10.96 10.96
N ASP A 101 10.12 12.04 11.73
CA ASP A 101 9.11 13.09 11.89
C ASP A 101 8.69 13.75 10.58
N ASN A 102 9.59 13.83 9.62
CA ASN A 102 9.39 14.44 8.31
C ASN A 102 8.84 13.42 7.29
N VAL A 103 7.67 12.86 7.55
CA VAL A 103 6.96 12.02 6.58
C VAL A 103 6.73 12.80 5.28
N ASP A 104 7.16 12.23 4.16
CA ASP A 104 6.88 12.80 2.83
C ASP A 104 5.51 12.33 2.36
N VAL A 105 4.47 13.11 2.69
CA VAL A 105 3.08 12.84 2.33
C VAL A 105 2.59 13.76 1.23
N VAL A 106 2.07 13.18 0.15
CA VAL A 106 1.53 13.90 -1.01
C VAL A 106 0.10 13.47 -1.26
N VAL A 107 -0.76 14.38 -1.70
CA VAL A 107 -2.08 14.05 -2.24
C VAL A 107 -1.92 13.89 -3.75
N GLY A 108 -2.22 12.69 -4.24
CA GLY A 108 -2.24 12.38 -5.66
C GLY A 108 -3.52 12.84 -6.34
N ALA A 109 -3.52 12.81 -7.63
CA ALA A 109 -4.71 13.06 -8.44
C ALA A 109 -5.71 11.89 -8.31
N THR A 110 -6.98 12.11 -8.62
CA THR A 110 -8.02 11.07 -8.54
C THR A 110 -7.65 9.85 -9.40
N PHE A 111 -7.73 8.68 -8.80
CA PHE A 111 -7.58 7.40 -9.49
C PHE A 111 -8.96 6.81 -9.81
N ASN A 112 -9.21 6.56 -11.09
CA ASN A 112 -10.47 6.01 -11.58
C ASN A 112 -10.37 4.48 -11.58
N SER A 113 -11.02 3.84 -10.60
CA SER A 113 -11.08 2.38 -10.48
C SER A 113 -12.18 1.81 -11.36
N SER A 114 -11.92 0.66 -11.95
CA SER A 114 -12.91 -0.05 -12.75
C SER A 114 -13.99 -0.73 -11.92
N THR A 115 -13.77 -0.96 -10.61
CA THR A 115 -14.62 -1.73 -9.70
C THR A 115 -15.49 -2.75 -10.43
N THR A 116 -14.95 -3.92 -10.66
CA THR A 116 -15.41 -4.89 -11.65
C THR A 116 -16.80 -5.45 -11.43
N GLY A 117 -17.51 -5.69 -12.52
CA GLY A 117 -18.68 -6.55 -12.60
C GLY A 117 -20.02 -5.81 -12.58
N SER A 118 -21.11 -6.57 -12.56
CA SER A 118 -22.49 -6.09 -12.52
C SER A 118 -22.89 -5.42 -11.20
N ASN A 119 -21.97 -5.35 -10.23
CA ASN A 119 -22.19 -4.74 -8.93
C ASN A 119 -20.92 -3.97 -8.50
N PRO A 120 -20.79 -2.72 -8.95
CA PRO A 120 -19.57 -1.92 -8.73
C PRO A 120 -19.42 -1.39 -7.30
N LEU A 121 -20.41 -1.55 -6.43
CA LEU A 121 -20.37 -1.02 -5.07
C LEU A 121 -19.39 -1.78 -4.19
N LEU A 122 -18.59 -1.03 -3.44
CA LEU A 122 -17.82 -1.58 -2.33
C LEU A 122 -18.77 -2.00 -1.22
N LYS A 123 -18.68 -3.26 -0.78
CA LYS A 123 -19.57 -3.82 0.23
C LYS A 123 -18.89 -3.98 1.58
N SER A 124 -19.68 -4.02 2.62
CA SER A 124 -19.23 -4.17 4.01
C SER A 124 -18.56 -5.51 4.31
N ASP A 125 -18.78 -6.52 3.47
CA ASP A 125 -18.15 -7.84 3.54
C ASP A 125 -16.81 -7.93 2.78
N GLY A 126 -16.31 -6.81 2.25
CA GLY A 126 -15.07 -6.74 1.48
C GLY A 126 -15.23 -6.98 -0.03
N THR A 127 -16.44 -7.26 -0.52
CA THR A 127 -16.68 -7.45 -1.96
C THR A 127 -16.26 -6.19 -2.73
N ASN A 128 -15.49 -6.36 -3.81
CA ASN A 128 -14.87 -5.37 -4.69
C ASN A 128 -13.70 -4.56 -4.09
N TRP A 129 -13.45 -4.62 -2.79
CA TRP A 129 -12.29 -3.97 -2.19
C TRP A 129 -10.96 -4.50 -2.74
N GLY A 130 -10.84 -5.83 -2.85
CA GLY A 130 -9.65 -6.47 -3.43
C GLY A 130 -9.36 -6.05 -4.87
N SER A 131 -10.40 -5.79 -5.68
CA SER A 131 -10.24 -5.30 -7.05
C SER A 131 -9.62 -3.90 -7.09
N VAL A 132 -10.12 -2.98 -6.26
CA VAL A 132 -9.56 -1.62 -6.14
C VAL A 132 -8.10 -1.66 -5.66
N LEU A 133 -7.82 -2.49 -4.65
CA LEU A 133 -6.46 -2.66 -4.13
C LEU A 133 -5.51 -3.23 -5.21
N SER A 134 -5.96 -4.21 -5.99
CA SER A 134 -5.18 -4.79 -7.10
C SER A 134 -4.86 -3.76 -8.18
N GLU A 135 -5.82 -2.91 -8.53
CA GLU A 135 -5.63 -1.81 -9.48
C GLU A 135 -4.64 -0.76 -8.95
N LEU A 136 -4.70 -0.44 -7.65
CA LEU A 136 -3.76 0.50 -7.04
C LEU A 136 -2.33 -0.07 -7.01
N LEU A 137 -2.16 -1.39 -6.79
CA LEU A 137 -0.87 -2.07 -6.92
C LEU A 137 -0.35 -2.00 -8.36
N ALA A 138 -1.22 -2.28 -9.34
CA ALA A 138 -0.88 -2.18 -10.76
C ALA A 138 -0.49 -0.75 -11.16
N LYS A 139 -1.22 0.27 -10.66
CA LYS A 139 -0.86 1.68 -10.83
C LYS A 139 0.55 1.97 -10.28
N ARG A 140 0.80 1.60 -9.00
CA ARG A 140 2.11 1.83 -8.37
C ARG A 140 3.25 1.18 -9.15
N THR A 141 3.02 -0.03 -9.62
CA THR A 141 3.98 -0.79 -10.45
C THR A 141 4.22 -0.12 -11.80
N ALA A 142 3.15 0.28 -12.49
CA ALA A 142 3.23 0.96 -13.80
C ALA A 142 3.86 2.34 -13.73
N ASP A 143 3.66 3.07 -12.63
CA ASP A 143 4.29 4.36 -12.36
C ASP A 143 5.80 4.21 -12.03
N GLY A 144 6.31 2.99 -11.83
CA GLY A 144 7.72 2.70 -11.51
C GLY A 144 8.13 3.13 -10.10
N VAL A 145 7.17 3.27 -9.19
CA VAL A 145 7.43 3.77 -7.85
C VAL A 145 7.78 2.61 -6.92
N THR A 146 8.97 2.63 -6.36
CA THR A 146 9.49 1.55 -5.50
C THR A 146 9.62 1.96 -4.04
N ASN A 147 9.85 3.24 -3.77
CA ASN A 147 10.18 3.76 -2.44
C ASN A 147 9.08 4.63 -1.80
N ARG A 148 7.82 4.46 -2.22
CA ARG A 148 6.68 5.22 -1.74
C ARG A 148 5.46 4.32 -1.64
N THR A 149 4.71 4.37 -0.55
CA THR A 149 3.42 3.69 -0.43
C THR A 149 2.34 4.46 -1.17
N TYR A 150 1.40 3.73 -1.78
CA TYR A 150 0.19 4.26 -2.39
C TYR A 150 -1.01 3.88 -1.54
N ILE A 151 -1.74 4.87 -1.03
CA ILE A 151 -2.92 4.64 -0.18
C ILE A 151 -4.13 5.30 -0.84
N GLY A 152 -5.10 4.47 -1.21
CA GLY A 152 -6.35 4.93 -1.83
C GLY A 152 -7.43 5.21 -0.79
N PHE A 153 -8.12 6.33 -0.92
CA PHE A 153 -9.26 6.69 -0.09
C PHE A 153 -10.54 6.41 -0.84
N VAL A 154 -11.39 5.55 -0.30
CA VAL A 154 -12.66 5.12 -0.91
C VAL A 154 -13.85 5.66 -0.14
N ASN A 155 -14.88 6.09 -0.88
CA ASN A 155 -16.17 6.45 -0.31
C ASN A 155 -17.10 5.24 -0.41
N VAL A 156 -17.64 4.80 0.72
CA VAL A 156 -18.51 3.62 0.80
C VAL A 156 -19.96 4.00 1.12
N SER A 157 -20.89 3.08 0.83
CA SER A 157 -22.33 3.28 1.05
C SER A 157 -22.85 2.76 2.39
N TYR A 158 -21.98 2.20 3.23
CA TYR A 158 -22.34 1.59 4.52
C TYR A 158 -21.64 2.31 5.67
N SER A 159 -22.05 2.05 6.91
CA SER A 159 -21.55 2.68 8.14
C SER A 159 -20.79 1.71 9.07
N SER A 160 -20.75 0.41 8.76
CA SER A 160 -19.97 -0.59 9.47
C SER A 160 -19.59 -1.74 8.54
N GLY A 161 -18.44 -2.35 8.78
CA GLY A 161 -17.88 -3.41 7.94
C GLY A 161 -16.40 -3.14 7.64
N VAL A 162 -15.90 -3.65 6.52
CA VAL A 162 -14.52 -3.43 6.09
C VAL A 162 -14.23 -1.94 6.00
N ALA A 163 -13.17 -1.48 6.66
CA ALA A 163 -12.75 -0.09 6.72
C ALA A 163 -11.42 0.17 6.02
N GLY A 164 -10.63 -0.86 5.80
CA GLY A 164 -9.37 -0.79 5.08
C GLY A 164 -8.97 -2.15 4.53
N LEU A 165 -7.99 -2.15 3.66
CA LEU A 165 -7.36 -3.32 3.09
C LEU A 165 -5.92 -3.00 2.72
N GLY A 166 -4.96 -3.78 3.19
CA GLY A 166 -3.54 -3.59 2.88
C GLY A 166 -2.85 -4.87 2.46
N TYR A 167 -1.74 -4.73 1.74
CA TYR A 167 -0.84 -5.84 1.49
C TYR A 167 0.13 -6.03 2.64
N VAL A 168 0.37 -7.27 3.02
CA VAL A 168 1.43 -7.60 3.97
C VAL A 168 2.78 -7.54 3.25
N GLY A 169 3.61 -6.56 3.63
CA GLY A 169 4.95 -6.39 3.07
C GLY A 169 5.02 -5.74 1.69
N ALA A 170 3.93 -5.16 1.17
CA ALA A 170 3.96 -4.41 -0.09
C ALA A 170 3.31 -3.03 0.05
N GLY A 171 3.77 -2.08 -0.75
CA GLY A 171 3.51 -0.65 -0.58
C GLY A 171 2.18 -0.16 -1.17
N ALA A 172 1.06 -0.89 -1.00
CA ALA A 172 -0.25 -0.39 -1.38
C ALA A 172 -1.33 -0.77 -0.36
N ALA A 173 -2.26 0.14 -0.12
CA ALA A 173 -3.42 -0.04 0.75
C ALA A 173 -4.60 0.83 0.30
N ILE A 174 -5.81 0.49 0.72
CA ILE A 174 -7.00 1.33 0.58
C ILE A 174 -7.67 1.49 1.93
N VAL A 175 -8.22 2.66 2.18
CA VAL A 175 -8.87 3.02 3.44
C VAL A 175 -10.19 3.74 3.18
N TRP A 176 -11.11 3.59 4.09
CA TRP A 176 -12.36 4.31 4.10
C TRP A 176 -12.13 5.80 4.47
N ASP A 177 -12.74 6.73 3.75
CA ASP A 177 -12.56 8.18 3.90
C ASP A 177 -13.38 8.82 5.05
N VAL A 178 -13.82 8.03 6.01
CA VAL A 178 -14.61 8.51 7.15
C VAL A 178 -13.86 9.60 7.93
N THR A 179 -14.60 10.63 8.34
CA THR A 179 -14.04 11.82 9.03
C THR A 179 -14.23 11.80 10.54
N SER A 180 -14.68 10.67 11.12
CA SER A 180 -14.86 10.56 12.56
C SER A 180 -13.51 10.66 13.29
N SER A 181 -13.57 11.20 14.52
CA SER A 181 -12.43 11.19 15.44
C SER A 181 -12.38 9.87 16.23
N GLY A 182 -11.22 9.57 16.80
CA GLY A 182 -10.99 8.37 17.59
C GLY A 182 -10.50 7.18 16.77
N ASP A 183 -10.55 5.99 17.38
CA ASP A 183 -9.93 4.77 16.84
C ASP A 183 -10.53 4.28 15.51
N ALA A 184 -11.77 4.66 15.23
CA ALA A 184 -12.48 4.29 14.00
C ALA A 184 -12.29 5.31 12.86
N GLY A 185 -11.54 6.40 13.06
CA GLY A 185 -11.29 7.40 12.02
C GLY A 185 -10.33 6.90 10.94
N SER A 186 -10.42 7.49 9.73
CA SER A 186 -9.57 7.12 8.59
C SER A 186 -8.08 7.13 8.91
N GLN A 187 -7.62 8.02 9.80
CA GLN A 187 -6.22 8.12 10.21
C GLN A 187 -5.74 6.87 10.98
N TRP A 188 -6.62 6.25 11.78
CA TRP A 188 -6.29 5.04 12.52
C TRP A 188 -6.37 3.80 11.63
N VAL A 189 -7.32 3.77 10.68
CA VAL A 189 -7.35 2.75 9.63
C VAL A 189 -6.10 2.85 8.78
N LEU A 190 -5.70 4.05 8.34
CA LEU A 190 -4.46 4.26 7.59
C LEU A 190 -3.23 3.75 8.36
N ALA A 191 -3.16 4.00 9.66
CA ALA A 191 -2.06 3.50 10.49
C ALA A 191 -2.06 1.96 10.54
N HIS A 192 -3.22 1.32 10.68
CA HIS A 192 -3.37 -0.13 10.65
C HIS A 192 -2.88 -0.71 9.30
N GLU A 193 -3.39 -0.22 8.18
CA GLU A 193 -3.00 -0.67 6.84
C GLU A 193 -1.51 -0.41 6.55
N THR A 194 -0.96 0.69 7.08
CA THR A 194 0.48 0.96 7.01
C THR A 194 1.28 -0.09 7.77
N GLY A 195 0.77 -0.58 8.90
CA GLY A 195 1.39 -1.69 9.63
C GLY A 195 1.46 -2.96 8.78
N HIS A 196 0.42 -3.28 8.01
CA HIS A 196 0.47 -4.37 7.03
C HIS A 196 1.50 -4.10 5.94
N ASN A 197 1.54 -2.90 5.39
CA ASN A 197 2.56 -2.53 4.40
C ASN A 197 3.98 -2.67 4.97
N PHE A 198 4.18 -2.50 6.28
CA PHE A 198 5.42 -2.76 6.99
C PHE A 198 5.59 -4.23 7.44
N GLY A 199 4.89 -5.16 6.81
CA GLY A 199 5.04 -6.59 7.00
C GLY A 199 4.44 -7.14 8.29
N ARG A 200 3.45 -6.45 8.90
CA ARG A 200 2.80 -6.94 10.11
C ARG A 200 1.47 -7.62 9.80
N GLU A 201 1.26 -8.77 10.45
CA GLU A 201 -0.01 -9.48 10.51
C GLU A 201 -0.83 -8.97 11.70
N HIS A 202 -2.08 -9.43 11.84
CA HIS A 202 -2.94 -9.00 12.92
C HIS A 202 -2.47 -9.45 14.31
N SER A 203 -2.71 -8.61 15.32
CA SER A 203 -2.71 -9.04 16.72
C SER A 203 -4.06 -9.70 17.08
N PRO A 204 -4.10 -10.68 18.02
CA PRO A 204 -5.31 -11.46 18.31
C PRO A 204 -6.33 -10.68 19.16
N CYS A 205 -6.94 -9.63 18.60
CA CYS A 205 -7.92 -8.79 19.29
C CYS A 205 -9.09 -8.40 18.38
N GLY A 206 -10.30 -8.42 18.92
CA GLY A 206 -11.51 -7.93 18.24
C GLY A 206 -11.98 -8.79 17.07
N GLY A 207 -11.57 -10.05 17.01
CA GLY A 207 -11.95 -10.96 15.91
C GLY A 207 -11.18 -10.69 14.61
N ALA A 208 -10.01 -10.07 14.69
CA ALA A 208 -9.15 -9.88 13.53
C ALA A 208 -8.84 -11.22 12.85
N SER A 209 -8.95 -11.25 11.51
CA SER A 209 -8.69 -12.45 10.72
C SER A 209 -7.20 -12.77 10.73
N ASN A 210 -6.86 -14.07 10.74
CA ASN A 210 -5.47 -14.55 10.62
C ASN A 210 -4.47 -13.85 11.54
N PRO A 211 -4.68 -13.85 12.85
CA PRO A 211 -3.74 -13.25 13.78
C PRO A 211 -2.39 -13.95 13.72
N ASP A 212 -1.31 -13.18 13.85
CA ASP A 212 0.05 -13.68 13.93
C ASP A 212 0.16 -14.74 15.05
N PRO A 213 0.43 -16.01 14.72
CA PRO A 213 0.52 -17.07 15.73
C PRO A 213 1.68 -16.87 16.71
N ASN A 214 2.62 -15.99 16.39
CA ASN A 214 3.77 -15.67 17.22
C ASN A 214 3.55 -14.41 18.07
N TYR A 215 2.35 -13.79 18.02
CA TYR A 215 2.06 -12.61 18.83
C TYR A 215 2.13 -12.96 20.32
N PRO A 216 3.00 -12.30 21.12
CA PRO A 216 3.37 -12.83 22.44
C PRO A 216 2.40 -12.48 23.56
N TYR A 217 1.51 -11.49 23.35
CA TYR A 217 0.68 -10.96 24.44
C TYR A 217 -0.77 -11.39 24.29
N PRO A 218 -1.37 -11.98 25.36
CA PRO A 218 -2.75 -12.45 25.32
C PRO A 218 -3.75 -11.32 24.99
N GLY A 219 -4.76 -11.65 24.18
CA GLY A 219 -5.83 -10.71 23.81
C GLY A 219 -5.37 -9.52 22.98
N GLY A 220 -4.20 -9.61 22.33
CA GLY A 220 -3.67 -8.54 21.50
C GLY A 220 -3.26 -7.29 22.27
N THR A 221 -2.97 -7.40 23.57
CA THR A 221 -2.48 -6.27 24.38
C THR A 221 -1.04 -5.90 23.99
N ILE A 222 -0.61 -4.67 24.32
CA ILE A 222 0.76 -4.24 24.00
C ILE A 222 1.82 -4.88 24.91
N GLY A 223 1.42 -5.45 26.06
CA GLY A 223 2.25 -6.24 26.96
C GLY A 223 3.32 -5.49 27.74
N VAL A 224 3.81 -4.39 27.21
CA VAL A 224 4.79 -3.49 27.83
C VAL A 224 4.25 -2.06 27.85
N PRO A 225 4.63 -1.20 28.82
CA PRO A 225 4.20 0.20 28.81
C PRO A 225 4.70 0.92 27.58
N GLY A 226 3.80 1.65 26.89
CA GLY A 226 4.14 2.51 25.77
C GLY A 226 4.32 3.96 26.21
N TRP A 227 4.98 4.76 25.38
CA TRP A 227 5.14 6.19 25.62
C TRP A 227 4.93 6.99 24.33
N ASP A 228 3.92 7.87 24.35
CA ASP A 228 3.64 8.79 23.26
C ASP A 228 4.48 10.07 23.41
N VAL A 229 5.54 10.17 22.65
CA VAL A 229 6.47 11.31 22.69
C VAL A 229 5.87 12.61 22.16
N PHE A 230 4.77 12.53 21.41
CA PHE A 230 4.11 13.69 20.81
C PHE A 230 2.93 14.20 21.62
N ALA A 231 2.45 13.44 22.60
CA ALA A 231 1.32 13.86 23.43
C ALA A 231 1.76 14.93 24.44
N ALA A 232 0.95 15.99 24.60
CA ALA A 232 1.17 17.02 25.63
C ALA A 232 0.87 16.50 27.04
N SER A 233 0.01 15.47 27.15
CA SER A 233 -0.39 14.80 28.41
C SER A 233 -0.84 13.38 28.10
N ASN A 234 -0.99 12.55 29.14
CA ASN A 234 -1.37 11.12 28.99
C ASN A 234 -0.40 10.35 28.06
N ASN A 235 0.87 10.65 28.18
CA ASN A 235 1.91 10.03 27.36
C ASN A 235 2.06 8.54 27.61
N LEU A 236 1.83 8.08 28.86
CA LEU A 236 1.96 6.68 29.26
C LEU A 236 0.80 5.87 28.72
N LYS A 237 1.10 4.79 28.02
CA LYS A 237 0.14 3.78 27.55
C LYS A 237 0.28 2.53 28.40
N PRO A 238 -0.77 2.12 29.10
CA PRO A 238 -0.71 0.96 29.97
C PRO A 238 -0.56 -0.33 29.18
N THR A 239 0.01 -1.36 29.80
CA THR A 239 0.22 -2.68 29.19
C THR A 239 -1.07 -3.35 28.70
N THR A 240 -2.22 -2.88 29.17
CA THR A 240 -3.55 -3.34 28.80
C THR A 240 -4.14 -2.67 27.55
N ASP A 241 -3.50 -1.60 27.04
CA ASP A 241 -3.86 -1.06 25.73
C ASP A 241 -3.65 -2.15 24.67
N THR A 242 -4.37 -2.07 23.58
CA THR A 242 -4.34 -3.10 22.52
C THR A 242 -3.46 -2.65 21.35
N ASP A 243 -2.86 -3.63 20.68
CA ASP A 243 -2.00 -3.34 19.53
C ASP A 243 -2.80 -2.78 18.36
N ILE A 244 -2.20 -1.82 17.64
CA ILE A 244 -2.78 -1.20 16.45
C ILE A 244 -3.17 -2.23 15.39
N MET A 245 -2.46 -3.37 15.33
CA MET A 245 -2.74 -4.44 14.37
C MET A 245 -3.94 -5.31 14.76
N GLY A 246 -4.70 -4.96 15.82
CA GLY A 246 -5.96 -5.60 16.19
C GLY A 246 -7.17 -4.70 15.97
N TYR A 247 -8.38 -5.24 16.19
CA TYR A 247 -9.65 -4.51 15.99
C TYR A 247 -10.26 -3.98 17.28
N CYS A 248 -9.53 -4.04 18.40
CA CYS A 248 -9.98 -3.48 19.67
C CYS A 248 -9.73 -1.97 19.76
N GLY A 249 -10.37 -1.30 20.73
CA GLY A 249 -10.13 0.12 21.06
C GLY A 249 -8.88 0.30 21.94
N ASN A 250 -8.59 1.57 22.35
CA ASN A 250 -7.42 1.95 23.14
C ASN A 250 -6.10 1.51 22.47
N LYS A 251 -5.95 1.86 21.21
CA LYS A 251 -4.85 1.37 20.35
C LYS A 251 -3.52 2.05 20.67
N TRP A 252 -2.50 1.24 20.79
CA TRP A 252 -1.10 1.64 20.78
C TRP A 252 -0.30 0.62 19.98
N ILE A 253 1.02 0.59 20.12
CA ILE A 253 1.88 -0.39 19.46
C ILE A 253 2.62 -1.21 20.51
N SER A 254 2.65 -2.54 20.35
CA SER A 254 3.50 -3.42 21.14
C SER A 254 4.97 -3.30 20.74
N ASP A 255 5.87 -3.65 21.64
CA ASP A 255 7.29 -3.76 21.31
C ASP A 255 7.55 -4.86 20.27
N TYR A 256 6.72 -5.89 20.23
CA TYR A 256 6.79 -6.96 19.23
C TYR A 256 6.55 -6.43 17.81
N VAL A 257 5.43 -5.72 17.60
CA VAL A 257 5.12 -5.11 16.31
C VAL A 257 6.12 -4.02 15.96
N TYR A 258 6.50 -3.15 16.90
CA TYR A 258 7.48 -2.10 16.68
C TYR A 258 8.84 -2.65 16.21
N LYS A 259 9.38 -3.66 16.90
CA LYS A 259 10.64 -4.33 16.51
C LYS A 259 10.53 -5.01 15.14
N GLY A 260 9.39 -5.64 14.85
CA GLY A 260 9.13 -6.22 13.54
C GLY A 260 9.16 -5.18 12.42
N VAL A 261 8.57 -4.00 12.64
CA VAL A 261 8.61 -2.88 11.68
C VAL A 261 10.03 -2.34 11.53
N VAL A 262 10.81 -2.19 12.62
CA VAL A 262 12.23 -1.82 12.52
C VAL A 262 12.99 -2.81 11.63
N THR A 263 12.82 -4.12 11.87
CA THR A 263 13.47 -5.17 11.08
C THR A 263 13.09 -5.09 9.60
N PHE A 264 11.80 -4.93 9.32
CA PHE A 264 11.30 -4.80 7.95
C PHE A 264 11.88 -3.57 7.26
N ARG A 265 11.82 -2.39 7.90
CA ARG A 265 12.24 -1.12 7.32
C ARG A 265 13.76 -0.96 7.19
N THR A 266 14.55 -1.73 7.92
CA THR A 266 16.01 -1.78 7.75
C THR A 266 16.44 -2.78 6.69
N GLY A 267 15.59 -3.76 6.33
CA GLY A 267 15.87 -4.84 5.39
C GLY A 267 15.08 -4.79 4.08
N SER A 268 13.99 -4.03 4.01
CA SER A 268 13.06 -4.06 2.88
C SER A 268 13.51 -3.17 1.71
N ALA A 269 13.47 -3.74 0.51
CA ALA A 269 13.82 -3.02 -0.73
C ALA A 269 12.80 -1.93 -1.10
N TYR A 270 11.55 -2.00 -0.63
CA TYR A 270 10.56 -1.01 -1.02
C TYR A 270 10.68 0.33 -0.28
N ASP A 271 11.39 0.34 0.84
CA ASP A 271 11.69 1.53 1.64
C ASP A 271 13.04 2.16 1.25
N VAL A 272 13.83 1.46 0.45
CA VAL A 272 15.14 1.91 -0.04
C VAL A 272 14.92 2.47 -1.44
N ALA A 273 15.48 3.66 -1.72
CA ALA A 273 15.66 4.07 -3.11
C ALA A 273 16.36 2.90 -3.84
N PRO A 274 15.92 2.53 -5.07
CA PRO A 274 16.55 1.44 -5.77
C PRO A 274 18.05 1.65 -5.65
N ASN A 275 18.78 0.64 -5.16
CA ASN A 275 20.22 0.60 -5.29
C ASN A 275 20.48 0.53 -6.80
N VAL A 276 20.40 1.69 -7.44
CA VAL A 276 21.07 1.90 -8.70
C VAL A 276 22.51 1.61 -8.36
N ALA A 277 23.01 0.50 -8.85
CA ALA A 277 24.44 0.23 -8.80
C ALA A 277 25.09 1.54 -9.19
N THR A 278 25.86 2.09 -8.26
CA THR A 278 26.52 3.39 -8.38
C THR A 278 27.59 3.33 -9.45
N ASN A 279 27.17 3.27 -10.70
CA ASN A 279 27.94 3.65 -11.85
C ASN A 279 27.15 4.79 -12.51
N GLY A 280 27.42 5.99 -12.04
CA GLY A 280 26.92 7.28 -12.44
C GLY A 280 26.24 7.36 -13.80
N SER A 281 24.94 7.29 -13.80
CA SER A 281 24.06 7.90 -14.81
C SER A 281 22.61 7.67 -14.38
N GLY A 282 21.75 8.65 -14.56
CA GLY A 282 20.37 8.71 -14.08
C GLY A 282 19.55 7.46 -14.37
N ALA A 283 18.53 7.24 -13.55
CA ALA A 283 17.58 6.16 -13.69
C ALA A 283 17.10 6.05 -15.14
N THR A 284 17.40 4.93 -15.79
CA THR A 284 17.01 4.71 -17.19
C THR A 284 15.61 4.13 -17.20
N THR A 285 14.66 4.90 -17.68
CA THR A 285 13.33 4.38 -18.01
C THR A 285 13.44 3.35 -19.13
N THR A 286 12.83 2.20 -18.96
CA THR A 286 12.83 1.10 -19.92
C THR A 286 11.41 0.84 -20.39
N SER A 287 11.25 0.51 -21.68
CA SER A 287 9.99 -0.04 -22.18
C SER A 287 9.76 -1.43 -21.57
N GLY A 288 8.54 -1.69 -21.18
CA GLY A 288 8.17 -2.98 -20.61
C GLY A 288 6.68 -3.26 -20.68
N LEU A 289 6.33 -4.42 -20.21
CA LEU A 289 4.95 -4.90 -20.13
C LEU A 289 4.53 -5.00 -18.67
N LEU A 290 3.47 -4.26 -18.28
CA LEU A 290 2.79 -4.44 -17.00
C LEU A 290 2.02 -5.75 -17.05
N VAL A 291 2.34 -6.67 -16.14
CA VAL A 291 1.65 -7.94 -15.91
C VAL A 291 1.13 -7.93 -14.49
N TRP A 292 -0.15 -8.19 -14.32
CA TRP A 292 -0.82 -8.16 -13.04
C TRP A 292 -1.99 -9.13 -12.98
N GLY A 293 -2.44 -9.43 -11.77
CA GLY A 293 -3.52 -10.39 -11.57
C GLY A 293 -3.67 -10.79 -10.11
N ARG A 294 -4.52 -11.80 -9.90
CA ARG A 294 -4.88 -12.27 -8.56
C ARG A 294 -5.27 -13.75 -8.54
N MET A 295 -5.26 -14.33 -7.34
CA MET A 295 -5.96 -15.58 -7.05
C MET A 295 -7.36 -15.24 -6.54
N GLU A 296 -8.36 -15.92 -7.05
CA GLU A 296 -9.74 -15.77 -6.62
C GLU A 296 -10.44 -17.16 -6.70
N GLY A 297 -10.95 -17.64 -5.56
CA GLY A 297 -11.59 -18.95 -5.47
C GLY A 297 -10.69 -20.11 -5.94
N GLY A 298 -9.40 -20.07 -5.65
CA GLY A 298 -8.40 -21.09 -6.05
C GLY A 298 -8.03 -21.04 -7.53
N ARG A 299 -8.45 -20.01 -8.28
CA ARG A 299 -8.12 -19.80 -9.69
C ARG A 299 -7.26 -18.57 -9.86
N MET A 300 -6.29 -18.63 -10.73
CA MET A 300 -5.53 -17.46 -11.11
C MET A 300 -6.23 -16.70 -12.23
N ILE A 301 -6.42 -15.40 -12.01
CA ILE A 301 -6.95 -14.45 -12.98
C ILE A 301 -5.81 -13.56 -13.42
N LEU A 302 -5.47 -13.63 -14.71
CA LEU A 302 -4.59 -12.67 -15.37
C LEU A 302 -5.42 -11.49 -15.85
N GLU A 303 -4.99 -10.32 -15.48
CA GLU A 303 -5.58 -9.09 -15.97
C GLU A 303 -4.94 -8.68 -17.30
N PRO A 304 -5.63 -7.88 -18.13
CA PRO A 304 -5.07 -7.41 -19.38
C PRO A 304 -3.77 -6.63 -19.18
N ALA A 305 -2.77 -6.96 -19.98
CA ALA A 305 -1.45 -6.34 -19.91
C ALA A 305 -1.39 -5.02 -20.66
N PHE A 306 -0.47 -4.14 -20.23
CA PHE A 306 -0.26 -2.83 -20.82
C PHE A 306 1.21 -2.55 -21.07
N ARG A 307 1.51 -1.93 -22.21
CA ARG A 307 2.84 -1.37 -22.47
C ARG A 307 3.06 -0.14 -21.60
N VAL A 308 4.17 -0.10 -20.90
CA VAL A 308 4.58 1.03 -20.06
C VAL A 308 6.03 1.40 -20.34
N THR A 309 6.38 2.65 -20.03
CA THR A 309 7.76 3.13 -20.03
C THR A 309 8.02 3.68 -18.64
N THR A 310 8.84 2.99 -17.87
CA THR A 310 9.01 3.27 -16.44
C THR A 310 10.34 2.75 -15.91
N GLU A 311 10.68 3.10 -14.70
CA GLU A 311 11.77 2.44 -13.97
C GLU A 311 11.36 1.02 -13.60
N VAL A 312 12.20 0.04 -13.89
CA VAL A 312 11.92 -1.35 -13.57
C VAL A 312 12.63 -1.73 -12.29
N SER A 313 11.87 -2.18 -11.29
CA SER A 313 12.41 -2.80 -10.09
C SER A 313 12.55 -4.32 -10.27
N ALA A 314 13.51 -4.90 -9.57
CA ALA A 314 13.63 -6.36 -9.52
C ALA A 314 12.36 -6.96 -8.89
N THR A 315 11.83 -7.98 -9.52
CA THR A 315 10.74 -8.78 -8.98
C THR A 315 11.32 -9.84 -8.03
N GLU A 316 10.74 -10.01 -6.86
CA GLU A 316 11.14 -11.12 -5.98
C GLU A 316 10.77 -12.45 -6.63
N ALA A 317 11.76 -13.33 -6.73
CA ALA A 317 11.53 -14.67 -7.23
C ALA A 317 10.65 -15.47 -6.25
N GLY A 318 9.67 -16.19 -6.79
CA GLY A 318 8.72 -16.98 -6.01
C GLY A 318 8.40 -18.30 -6.70
N PRO A 319 7.38 -19.02 -6.20
CA PRO A 319 7.03 -20.35 -6.73
C PRO A 319 6.27 -20.31 -8.05
N TYR A 320 5.89 -19.12 -8.54
CA TYR A 320 5.14 -18.95 -9.76
C TYR A 320 6.06 -18.51 -10.89
N THR A 321 5.77 -18.93 -12.11
CA THR A 321 6.45 -18.46 -13.32
C THR A 321 5.43 -18.01 -14.34
N TRP A 322 5.53 -16.74 -14.75
CA TRP A 322 4.83 -16.21 -15.90
C TRP A 322 5.67 -16.43 -17.16
N GLU A 323 5.03 -16.88 -18.25
CA GLU A 323 5.62 -17.07 -19.58
C GLU A 323 4.82 -16.32 -20.62
N ALA A 324 5.52 -15.66 -21.55
CA ALA A 324 4.93 -15.05 -22.73
C ALA A 324 5.38 -15.77 -24.00
N LYS A 325 4.44 -16.05 -24.89
CA LYS A 325 4.67 -16.84 -26.10
C LYS A 325 4.14 -16.11 -27.33
N ASP A 326 4.79 -16.39 -28.48
CA ASP A 326 4.28 -15.99 -29.79
C ASP A 326 3.23 -16.98 -30.33
N ALA A 327 2.65 -16.68 -31.48
CA ALA A 327 1.63 -17.51 -32.15
C ALA A 327 2.13 -18.93 -32.52
N SER A 328 3.45 -19.14 -32.60
CA SER A 328 4.04 -20.46 -32.82
C SER A 328 4.21 -21.27 -31.52
N GLY A 329 3.94 -20.68 -30.37
CA GLY A 329 4.14 -21.28 -29.06
C GLY A 329 5.56 -21.14 -28.49
N ARG A 330 6.45 -20.40 -29.18
CA ARG A 330 7.80 -20.13 -28.69
C ARG A 330 7.78 -19.16 -27.53
N VAL A 331 8.47 -19.46 -26.45
CA VAL A 331 8.64 -18.57 -25.30
C VAL A 331 9.52 -17.40 -25.69
N LEU A 332 9.00 -16.18 -25.56
CA LEU A 332 9.69 -14.93 -25.82
C LEU A 332 10.23 -14.29 -24.53
N ALA A 333 9.53 -14.51 -23.41
CA ALA A 333 9.96 -14.05 -22.09
C ALA A 333 9.38 -14.95 -21.00
N TYR A 334 10.02 -14.94 -19.84
CA TYR A 334 9.50 -15.55 -18.62
C TYR A 334 9.92 -14.73 -17.39
N MET A 335 9.13 -14.81 -16.30
CA MET A 335 9.40 -14.12 -15.06
C MET A 335 8.96 -14.99 -13.86
N PRO A 336 9.89 -15.41 -12.99
CA PRO A 336 9.52 -15.97 -11.69
C PRO A 336 9.01 -14.86 -10.77
N PHE A 337 7.93 -15.12 -10.02
CA PHE A 337 7.33 -14.12 -9.16
C PHE A 337 6.68 -14.74 -7.92
N GLN A 338 6.43 -13.90 -6.92
CA GLN A 338 5.57 -14.22 -5.78
C GLN A 338 4.35 -13.30 -5.75
N MET A 339 3.33 -13.72 -5.01
CA MET A 339 2.13 -12.93 -4.77
C MET A 339 2.18 -12.30 -3.39
N TYR A 340 1.52 -11.18 -3.23
CA TYR A 340 1.35 -10.48 -1.97
C TYR A 340 0.05 -10.91 -1.30
N ALA A 341 0.12 -11.25 -0.01
CA ALA A 341 -1.05 -11.53 0.80
C ALA A 341 -1.81 -10.24 1.08
N VAL A 342 -3.14 -10.31 1.03
CA VAL A 342 -4.04 -9.24 1.42
C VAL A 342 -4.52 -9.50 2.84
N ALA A 343 -4.41 -8.50 3.71
CA ALA A 343 -4.95 -8.54 5.07
C ALA A 343 -6.44 -8.14 5.08
N ASP A 344 -7.13 -8.37 6.22
CA ASP A 344 -8.49 -7.89 6.52
C ASP A 344 -9.64 -8.57 5.75
N LEU A 345 -9.38 -9.62 4.98
CA LEU A 345 -10.42 -10.44 4.37
C LEU A 345 -10.53 -11.79 5.07
N GLU A 346 -11.76 -12.20 5.44
CA GLU A 346 -12.02 -13.44 6.22
C GLU A 346 -11.58 -14.73 5.52
N ASN A 347 -11.59 -14.77 4.20
CA ASN A 347 -11.26 -15.94 3.39
C ASN A 347 -9.92 -15.77 2.67
N GLN A 348 -8.89 -15.73 3.39
CA GLN A 348 -7.44 -15.83 3.14
C GLN A 348 -6.86 -15.85 1.73
N GLU A 349 -7.63 -15.78 0.68
CA GLU A 349 -7.11 -15.60 -0.66
C GLU A 349 -7.96 -14.57 -1.37
N PRO A 350 -7.53 -13.31 -1.38
CA PRO A 350 -6.84 -12.94 -2.58
C PRO A 350 -5.36 -12.71 -2.32
N GLN A 351 -4.54 -13.35 -3.10
CA GLN A 351 -3.16 -13.00 -3.33
C GLN A 351 -3.10 -12.25 -4.64
N HIS A 352 -2.44 -11.11 -4.66
CA HIS A 352 -2.30 -10.28 -5.85
C HIS A 352 -0.85 -10.18 -6.29
N PHE A 353 -0.64 -9.89 -7.55
CA PHE A 353 0.68 -9.60 -8.08
C PHE A 353 0.62 -8.51 -9.14
N ALA A 354 1.68 -7.74 -9.25
CA ALA A 354 1.94 -6.83 -10.36
C ALA A 354 3.45 -6.67 -10.52
N PHE A 355 3.94 -6.76 -11.76
CA PHE A 355 5.35 -6.56 -12.08
C PHE A 355 5.51 -6.05 -13.51
N ILE A 356 6.67 -5.51 -13.82
CA ILE A 356 7.06 -5.09 -15.16
C ILE A 356 8.07 -6.08 -15.74
N VAL A 357 7.79 -6.57 -16.93
CA VAL A 357 8.76 -7.34 -17.71
C VAL A 357 9.43 -6.38 -18.71
N PRO A 358 10.74 -6.10 -18.58
CA PRO A 358 11.47 -5.32 -19.57
C PRO A 358 11.39 -5.99 -20.94
N MET A 359 10.90 -5.26 -21.94
CA MET A 359 10.66 -5.85 -23.26
C MET A 359 10.58 -4.74 -24.31
N ASP A 360 11.22 -4.94 -25.45
CA ASP A 360 11.11 -4.01 -26.56
C ASP A 360 9.75 -4.07 -27.27
N ALA A 361 9.46 -3.03 -28.05
CA ALA A 361 8.18 -2.91 -28.74
C ALA A 361 7.91 -4.05 -29.72
N ALA A 362 8.91 -4.50 -30.45
CA ALA A 362 8.74 -5.56 -31.46
C ALA A 362 8.43 -6.91 -30.80
N THR A 363 9.07 -7.20 -29.68
CA THR A 363 8.78 -8.39 -28.88
C THR A 363 7.36 -8.33 -28.31
N ILE A 364 6.91 -7.18 -27.76
CA ILE A 364 5.54 -7.02 -27.26
C ILE A 364 4.52 -7.22 -28.40
N ASP A 365 4.78 -6.69 -29.59
CA ASP A 365 3.87 -6.83 -30.74
C ASP A 365 3.77 -8.27 -31.25
N ALA A 366 4.79 -9.10 -31.01
CA ALA A 366 4.82 -10.51 -31.38
C ALA A 366 4.11 -11.43 -30.36
N LEU A 367 3.73 -10.93 -29.19
CA LEU A 367 3.07 -11.72 -28.16
C LEU A 367 1.68 -12.21 -28.63
N ASP A 368 1.34 -13.42 -28.30
CA ASP A 368 0.02 -14.02 -28.58
C ASP A 368 -0.65 -14.59 -27.32
N MET A 369 0.17 -15.02 -26.36
CA MET A 369 -0.34 -15.77 -25.22
C MET A 369 0.53 -15.59 -23.98
N PHE A 370 -0.15 -15.53 -22.82
CA PHE A 370 0.46 -15.66 -21.49
C PHE A 370 0.07 -16.99 -20.85
N ARG A 371 0.98 -17.54 -20.08
CA ARG A 371 0.79 -18.72 -19.26
C ARG A 371 1.40 -18.47 -17.89
N VAL A 372 0.73 -18.93 -16.83
CA VAL A 372 1.32 -18.98 -15.49
C VAL A 372 1.33 -20.41 -14.99
N VAL A 373 2.47 -20.80 -14.43
CA VAL A 373 2.68 -22.13 -13.87
C VAL A 373 3.20 -22.06 -12.43
N LYS A 374 2.90 -23.10 -11.66
CA LYS A 374 3.52 -23.40 -10.36
C LYS A 374 4.04 -24.83 -10.39
N GLY A 375 5.36 -24.97 -10.48
CA GLY A 375 5.96 -26.28 -10.80
C GLY A 375 5.46 -26.78 -12.16
N GLU A 376 4.88 -27.98 -12.21
CA GLU A 376 4.32 -28.56 -13.44
C GLU A 376 2.85 -28.15 -13.71
N SER A 377 2.19 -27.52 -12.74
CA SER A 377 0.77 -27.17 -12.84
C SER A 377 0.57 -25.83 -13.56
N GLU A 378 -0.24 -25.84 -14.63
CA GLU A 378 -0.73 -24.62 -15.26
C GLU A 378 -1.88 -24.04 -14.43
N LEU A 379 -1.75 -22.76 -14.06
CA LEU A 379 -2.72 -22.04 -13.25
C LEU A 379 -3.57 -21.07 -14.05
N ALA A 380 -3.02 -20.53 -15.13
CA ALA A 380 -3.71 -19.60 -16.01
C ALA A 380 -3.14 -19.66 -17.44
N LEU A 381 -4.03 -19.42 -18.40
CA LEU A 381 -3.72 -19.24 -19.80
C LEU A 381 -4.57 -18.09 -20.34
N GLN A 382 -3.93 -17.10 -20.93
CA GLN A 382 -4.58 -15.95 -21.54
C GLN A 382 -4.07 -15.75 -22.96
N LYS A 383 -4.98 -15.71 -23.93
CA LYS A 383 -4.66 -15.45 -25.33
C LYS A 383 -5.08 -14.05 -25.72
N ALA A 384 -4.32 -13.47 -26.64
CA ALA A 384 -4.69 -12.25 -27.31
C ALA A 384 -6.06 -12.42 -27.98
N LYS A 385 -6.95 -11.46 -27.79
CA LYS A 385 -8.23 -11.46 -28.52
C LYS A 385 -7.98 -11.10 -29.97
N PRO A 386 -8.74 -11.66 -30.92
CA PRO A 386 -8.64 -11.30 -32.33
C PRO A 386 -8.82 -9.78 -32.50
N ALA A 387 -7.91 -9.16 -33.24
CA ALA A 387 -8.06 -7.75 -33.59
C ALA A 387 -9.33 -7.60 -34.46
N LEU A 388 -10.25 -6.76 -34.02
CA LEU A 388 -11.32 -6.30 -34.91
C LEU A 388 -10.68 -5.56 -36.08
N GLN A 389 -11.26 -5.73 -37.28
CA GLN A 389 -10.78 -4.99 -38.45
C GLN A 389 -10.77 -3.49 -38.09
N THR A 390 -9.67 -2.83 -38.38
CA THR A 390 -9.28 -1.50 -37.86
C THR A 390 -10.39 -0.44 -38.02
N GLN A 391 -11.21 -0.56 -39.06
CA GLN A 391 -12.29 0.36 -39.38
C GLN A 391 -13.53 0.20 -38.50
N GLN A 392 -13.85 -1.01 -38.04
CA GLN A 392 -14.96 -1.27 -37.09
C GLN A 392 -14.57 -0.87 -35.66
N ALA A 393 -13.34 -1.09 -35.26
CA ALA A 393 -12.88 -0.71 -33.92
C ALA A 393 -12.80 0.81 -33.72
N MET A 394 -12.47 1.57 -34.77
CA MET A 394 -12.43 3.04 -34.72
C MET A 394 -13.81 3.68 -34.67
N ASN A 395 -14.86 3.03 -35.20
CA ASN A 395 -16.22 3.57 -35.18
C ASN A 395 -16.91 3.48 -33.80
N VAL A 396 -16.39 2.67 -32.88
CA VAL A 396 -16.94 2.49 -31.52
C VAL A 396 -16.21 3.34 -30.49
N PHE A 397 -14.94 3.70 -30.77
CA PHE A 397 -14.14 4.46 -29.80
C PHE A 397 -14.50 5.96 -29.85
N ARG A 398 -14.97 6.49 -28.70
CA ARG A 398 -15.39 7.88 -28.55
C ARG A 398 -14.98 8.42 -27.19
N VAL A 399 -14.51 9.66 -27.18
CA VAL A 399 -14.29 10.45 -25.96
C VAL A 399 -15.16 11.69 -26.05
N VAL A 400 -15.91 11.97 -24.99
CA VAL A 400 -16.76 13.15 -24.85
C VAL A 400 -16.29 13.95 -23.66
N ASP A 401 -15.91 15.20 -23.88
CA ASP A 401 -15.61 16.13 -22.81
C ASP A 401 -16.92 16.58 -22.14
N LEU A 402 -17.02 16.39 -20.83
CA LEU A 402 -18.19 16.78 -20.03
C LEU A 402 -17.97 18.13 -19.30
N GLY A 403 -16.79 18.76 -19.49
CA GLY A 403 -16.40 19.94 -18.74
C GLY A 403 -15.99 19.64 -17.29
N GLY A 404 -15.38 20.60 -16.60
CA GLY A 404 -15.01 20.45 -15.19
C GLY A 404 -13.99 19.32 -14.91
N ARG A 405 -13.10 19.03 -15.87
CA ARG A 405 -12.13 17.91 -15.82
C ARG A 405 -12.82 16.54 -15.76
N ARG A 406 -13.95 16.39 -16.45
CA ARG A 406 -14.66 15.12 -16.58
C ARG A 406 -14.76 14.73 -18.05
N ALA A 407 -14.65 13.45 -18.32
CA ALA A 407 -14.81 12.91 -19.68
C ALA A 407 -15.59 11.59 -19.64
N GLU A 408 -16.30 11.29 -20.71
CA GLU A 408 -16.95 10.01 -20.93
C GLU A 408 -16.23 9.29 -22.08
N VAL A 409 -15.95 8.01 -21.88
CA VAL A 409 -15.24 7.18 -22.86
C VAL A 409 -16.08 5.98 -23.21
N HIS A 410 -16.21 5.71 -24.52
CA HIS A 410 -16.93 4.55 -25.07
C HIS A 410 -15.96 3.71 -25.91
N TRP A 411 -15.97 2.38 -25.75
CA TRP A 411 -15.14 1.46 -26.53
C TRP A 411 -15.78 0.06 -26.61
N ASP A 412 -15.26 -0.78 -27.51
CA ASP A 412 -15.68 -2.19 -27.58
C ASP A 412 -14.95 -3.04 -26.50
N ALA A 413 -15.62 -3.27 -25.37
CA ALA A 413 -15.11 -4.10 -24.30
C ALA A 413 -15.00 -5.60 -24.66
N SER A 414 -15.66 -6.06 -25.72
CA SER A 414 -15.56 -7.46 -26.15
C SER A 414 -14.18 -7.76 -26.78
N ALA A 415 -13.64 -6.80 -27.52
CA ALA A 415 -12.31 -6.85 -28.08
C ALA A 415 -11.24 -6.36 -27.09
N HIS A 416 -11.56 -5.35 -26.29
CA HIS A 416 -10.65 -4.68 -25.37
C HIS A 416 -11.26 -4.61 -23.97
N PRO A 417 -11.09 -5.66 -23.14
CA PRO A 417 -11.79 -5.75 -21.85
C PRO A 417 -11.40 -4.67 -20.84
N VAL A 418 -10.22 -4.09 -20.97
CA VAL A 418 -9.74 -3.01 -20.09
C VAL A 418 -9.07 -1.92 -20.92
N LEU A 419 -9.36 -0.69 -20.52
CA LEU A 419 -8.71 0.52 -20.98
C LEU A 419 -7.88 1.09 -19.82
N MET A 420 -6.62 1.42 -20.06
CA MET A 420 -5.77 2.14 -19.11
C MET A 420 -5.77 3.63 -19.45
N LEU A 421 -6.05 4.44 -18.44
CA LEU A 421 -6.01 5.90 -18.48
C LEU A 421 -4.67 6.38 -17.91
N ARG A 422 -3.98 7.28 -18.62
CA ARG A 422 -2.75 7.92 -18.17
C ARG A 422 -2.77 9.42 -18.41
N ASP A 423 -1.99 10.14 -17.63
CA ASP A 423 -1.54 11.48 -17.96
C ASP A 423 -0.36 11.40 -18.91
N ALA A 424 -0.53 11.87 -20.15
CA ALA A 424 0.52 11.81 -21.18
C ALA A 424 1.73 12.72 -20.87
N THR A 425 1.58 13.68 -19.94
CA THR A 425 2.65 14.60 -19.54
C THR A 425 3.59 13.96 -18.52
N THR A 426 3.00 13.32 -17.49
CA THR A 426 3.75 12.72 -16.38
C THR A 426 4.01 11.24 -16.57
N GLY A 427 3.21 10.57 -17.40
CA GLY A 427 3.19 9.12 -17.54
C GLY A 427 2.43 8.40 -16.43
N GLU A 428 1.87 9.13 -15.46
CA GLU A 428 1.15 8.58 -14.32
C GLU A 428 -0.12 7.84 -14.76
N VAL A 429 -0.35 6.63 -14.26
CA VAL A 429 -1.60 5.90 -14.45
C VAL A 429 -2.70 6.54 -13.59
N ARG A 430 -3.79 6.97 -14.24
CA ARG A 430 -4.91 7.67 -13.62
C ARG A 430 -6.16 6.78 -13.48
N GLY A 431 -6.10 5.56 -13.99
CA GLY A 431 -7.19 4.60 -13.83
C GLY A 431 -7.11 3.41 -14.78
N PHE A 432 -7.95 2.41 -14.44
CA PHE A 432 -8.31 1.30 -15.31
C PHE A 432 -9.82 1.30 -15.46
N LEU A 433 -10.31 1.17 -16.69
CA LEU A 433 -11.73 1.28 -17.02
C LEU A 433 -12.21 -0.01 -17.69
N ARG A 434 -13.45 -0.43 -17.40
CA ARG A 434 -14.07 -1.66 -17.92
C ARG A 434 -15.51 -1.42 -18.37
N GLY A 435 -16.07 -2.38 -19.08
CA GLY A 435 -17.49 -2.38 -19.41
C GLY A 435 -17.84 -1.72 -20.75
N GLY A 436 -16.93 -1.02 -21.40
CA GLY A 436 -17.17 -0.37 -22.69
C GLY A 436 -17.65 1.07 -22.60
N ASP A 437 -18.11 1.50 -21.42
CA ASP A 437 -18.54 2.85 -21.10
C ASP A 437 -18.02 3.22 -19.73
N ALA A 438 -17.40 4.39 -19.58
CA ALA A 438 -16.91 4.88 -18.30
C ALA A 438 -16.83 6.41 -18.25
N THR A 439 -17.15 6.95 -17.07
CA THR A 439 -16.88 8.35 -16.73
C THR A 439 -15.52 8.45 -16.06
N ILE A 440 -14.70 9.39 -16.50
CA ILE A 440 -13.43 9.75 -15.90
C ILE A 440 -13.65 10.99 -15.04
N GLU A 441 -13.33 10.88 -13.75
CA GLU A 441 -13.25 12.03 -12.84
C GLU A 441 -11.81 12.55 -12.77
N ASP A 442 -11.66 13.86 -12.66
CA ASP A 442 -10.37 14.55 -12.61
C ASP A 442 -9.45 14.17 -13.80
N ALA A 443 -10.02 14.15 -15.00
CA ALA A 443 -9.31 13.81 -16.22
C ALA A 443 -8.07 14.72 -16.39
N PRO A 444 -6.90 14.16 -16.78
CA PRO A 444 -5.69 14.95 -17.01
C PRO A 444 -5.85 15.82 -18.27
N ASP A 445 -5.19 16.98 -18.27
CA ASP A 445 -5.23 17.91 -19.40
C ASP A 445 -4.67 17.26 -20.69
N ASN A 446 -3.66 16.40 -20.55
CA ASN A 446 -3.11 15.60 -21.63
C ASN A 446 -3.49 14.12 -21.41
N LEU A 447 -4.63 13.74 -21.93
CA LEU A 447 -5.20 12.40 -21.79
C LEU A 447 -4.50 11.41 -22.74
N GLU A 448 -4.00 10.30 -22.20
CA GLU A 448 -3.58 9.13 -22.95
C GLU A 448 -4.46 7.93 -22.58
N LEU A 449 -5.03 7.28 -23.60
CA LEU A 449 -5.86 6.09 -23.45
C LEU A 449 -5.24 4.92 -24.20
N GLN A 450 -5.07 3.79 -23.50
CA GLN A 450 -4.55 2.55 -24.08
C GLN A 450 -5.59 1.43 -23.96
N LEU A 451 -5.90 0.81 -25.09
CA LEU A 451 -6.76 -0.38 -25.17
C LEU A 451 -5.90 -1.65 -25.11
N SER A 452 -6.26 -2.64 -24.28
CA SER A 452 -5.63 -3.95 -24.23
C SER A 452 -6.53 -5.03 -24.84
N ASP A 453 -5.94 -5.95 -25.62
CA ASP A 453 -6.60 -7.17 -26.12
C ASP A 453 -6.46 -8.36 -25.15
N GLY A 454 -5.91 -8.09 -23.98
CA GLY A 454 -5.55 -9.08 -22.97
C GLY A 454 -4.04 -9.27 -22.86
N VAL A 455 -3.34 -9.36 -23.96
CA VAL A 455 -1.90 -9.65 -24.05
C VAL A 455 -1.10 -8.43 -24.49
N ARG A 456 -1.64 -7.67 -25.45
CA ARG A 456 -1.01 -6.48 -26.03
C ARG A 456 -1.88 -5.25 -25.80
N SER A 457 -1.26 -4.10 -25.77
CA SER A 457 -1.96 -2.82 -25.69
C SER A 457 -1.49 -1.83 -26.75
N ARG A 458 -2.41 -0.93 -27.11
CA ARG A 458 -2.13 0.16 -28.04
C ARG A 458 -2.70 1.48 -27.54
N VAL A 459 -1.98 2.54 -27.75
CA VAL A 459 -2.47 3.91 -27.53
C VAL A 459 -3.47 4.26 -28.62
N VAL A 460 -4.65 4.73 -28.24
CA VAL A 460 -5.75 5.10 -29.16
C VAL A 460 -6.01 6.58 -29.17
N VAL A 461 -5.76 7.30 -28.08
CA VAL A 461 -5.92 8.75 -27.96
C VAL A 461 -4.75 9.34 -27.20
N ARG A 462 -4.22 10.44 -27.75
CA ARG A 462 -3.46 11.46 -27.03
C ARG A 462 -4.08 12.80 -27.39
N SER A 463 -4.82 13.39 -26.48
CA SER A 463 -5.46 14.68 -26.75
C SER A 463 -5.36 15.59 -25.53
N ARG A 464 -5.39 16.89 -25.79
CA ARG A 464 -5.77 17.86 -24.76
C ARG A 464 -7.29 17.88 -24.66
N LEU A 465 -7.81 17.68 -23.47
CA LEU A 465 -9.19 18.06 -23.19
C LEU A 465 -9.24 19.59 -23.23
N SER A 466 -10.14 20.16 -24.01
CA SER A 466 -10.32 21.60 -24.06
C SER A 466 -10.90 22.05 -22.72
N LEU A 467 -10.11 22.85 -22.00
CA LEU A 467 -10.64 23.62 -20.87
C LEU A 467 -11.50 24.74 -21.44
N GLU A 468 -12.80 24.54 -21.62
CA GLU A 468 -13.78 25.61 -21.79
C GLU A 468 -14.48 25.91 -20.47
#